data_cac182f835fe75bd66f4c133ab2c5dd2
#
_entry.id   cac182f835fe75bd66f4c133ab2c5dd2
#
_cell.length_a   1.000
_cell.length_b   1.000
_cell.length_c   1.000
_cell.angle_alpha   90.00
_cell.angle_beta   90.00
_cell.angle_gamma   90.00
#
_symmetry.space_group_name_H-M   'P 1'
#
loop_
_entity.id
_entity.type
_entity.pdbx_description
1 polymer ?
#
loop_
_entity_poly.entity_id
_entity_poly.type
_entity_poly.pdbx_seq_one_letter_code
_entity_poly.pdbx_strand_id
1 'polypeptide(L)'
;MMRKTFYKIMIAFLPLFITGCGDFLEESSQDKDYIRSWKDLNELLLGDCYLPVNNTGQYTSYNNLGMFIHLLADEMEEQNLGNGINDAVNNVHNYMFGAVTWQPRIGASENNTEFYTENREWKAFYKNINVANNIIEEANNVPQGNDQEIEGRHKVLGEALFLRAFYYFWLTNMYGQPYDAKTATTDLGVCIKTSPEIQDMMFTRNTVQECYDQIVADLLEAEEHLTKVTTFKHSLYRADVNAARLLLSRVYLYMNNWAKSAEYANKVIASHPDLEDLRTSRAKFMVAGNPENIFSMGGDDLMRMMSSMFQSTRVSLDLYSAYSFNDLRKSSWFWNYGTFTGYIRREPGTPTTEVTESERSWYNTWYYYPCTGLKSPVSSVFWLRSGEAYLNLAEAEAYQGNEGAAKETLRKLLNRRYMDGSKELQLDETGSELISRIRNERRLETPLEGHRWFDLRRYRVCTVQPEKVELMHTYTVYRDGSTGNIIETRLFKLEKEDQAWTVNIPHEVLEFNVGMPGNNTNPSREYTIIPTPN
;
A
#
# COMPACT_ATOMS: atom_id res chain seq x y z
N MET A 1 -4.31 27.93 -83.97
CA MET A 1 -4.22 26.46 -83.89
C MET A 1 -3.55 25.99 -82.57
N MET A 2 -2.66 26.72 -81.93
CA MET A 2 -1.93 26.35 -80.73
C MET A 2 -2.79 26.32 -79.44
N ARG A 3 -3.84 27.13 -79.32
CA ARG A 3 -4.67 27.19 -78.08
C ARG A 3 -5.56 25.94 -77.80
N LYS A 4 -6.01 25.27 -78.90
CA LYS A 4 -6.85 24.06 -78.76
C LYS A 4 -6.05 22.79 -78.42
N THR A 5 -4.76 22.76 -78.75
CA THR A 5 -3.87 21.65 -78.47
C THR A 5 -3.43 21.66 -76.96
N PHE A 6 -3.27 22.86 -76.37
CA PHE A 6 -2.90 23.03 -74.94
C PHE A 6 -4.02 22.54 -74.00
N TYR A 7 -5.27 22.78 -74.34
CA TYR A 7 -6.42 22.31 -73.59
C TYR A 7 -6.61 20.79 -73.66
N LYS A 8 -6.26 20.16 -74.78
CA LYS A 8 -6.35 18.70 -74.92
C LYS A 8 -5.24 17.97 -74.16
N ILE A 9 -4.06 18.57 -74.03
CA ILE A 9 -2.94 18.02 -73.21
C ILE A 9 -3.24 18.21 -71.71
N MET A 10 -3.85 19.32 -71.32
CA MET A 10 -4.22 19.57 -69.92
C MET A 10 -5.36 18.66 -69.43
N ILE A 11 -6.31 18.27 -70.35
CA ILE A 11 -7.40 17.33 -70.01
C ILE A 11 -6.89 15.86 -69.94
N ALA A 12 -5.84 15.52 -70.71
CA ALA A 12 -5.25 14.17 -70.69
C ALA A 12 -4.37 13.90 -69.50
N PHE A 13 -3.87 14.94 -68.76
CA PHE A 13 -3.07 14.81 -67.56
C PHE A 13 -3.90 14.89 -66.25
N LEU A 14 -5.19 15.24 -66.35
CA LEU A 14 -6.04 15.37 -65.15
C LEU A 14 -6.43 14.05 -64.46
N PRO A 15 -6.54 12.89 -65.18
CA PRO A 15 -6.85 11.64 -64.49
C PRO A 15 -5.65 10.91 -63.81
N LEU A 16 -4.40 11.38 -64.02
CA LEU A 16 -3.21 10.75 -63.45
C LEU A 16 -2.88 11.21 -62.02
N PHE A 17 -3.63 12.19 -61.49
CA PHE A 17 -3.43 12.69 -60.12
C PHE A 17 -4.46 12.19 -59.09
N ILE A 18 -5.37 11.28 -59.49
CA ILE A 18 -6.44 10.80 -58.62
C ILE A 18 -6.16 9.40 -58.06
N THR A 19 -5.03 8.77 -58.39
CA THR A 19 -4.63 7.47 -57.86
C THR A 19 -3.36 7.60 -57.02
N GLY A 20 -3.38 8.44 -56.04
CA GLY A 20 -2.26 8.60 -55.15
C GLY A 20 -2.71 9.07 -53.77
N CYS A 21 -2.47 8.26 -52.79
CA CYS A 21 -2.45 8.57 -51.35
C CYS A 21 -3.79 8.59 -50.64
N GLY A 22 -4.53 7.48 -50.66
CA GLY A 22 -5.41 7.16 -49.55
C GLY A 22 -4.62 6.92 -48.25
N ASP A 23 -3.53 6.17 -48.35
CA ASP A 23 -2.68 5.80 -47.20
C ASP A 23 -1.77 6.95 -46.68
N PHE A 24 -1.62 8.05 -47.45
CA PHE A 24 -0.79 9.19 -47.02
C PHE A 24 -1.54 10.20 -46.14
N LEU A 25 -2.86 10.08 -46.05
CA LEU A 25 -3.74 10.94 -45.25
C LEU A 25 -4.35 10.20 -44.06
N GLU A 26 -4.01 8.96 -43.83
CA GLU A 26 -4.18 8.41 -42.50
C GLU A 26 -3.18 9.13 -41.59
N GLU A 27 -3.69 10.04 -40.79
CA GLU A 27 -2.98 10.64 -39.66
C GLU A 27 -2.64 9.53 -38.66
N SER A 28 -1.67 8.68 -39.01
CA SER A 28 -0.99 7.89 -38.02
C SER A 28 -0.13 8.85 -37.21
N SER A 29 -0.56 9.16 -36.00
CA SER A 29 0.29 9.84 -35.05
C SER A 29 1.64 9.11 -35.03
N GLN A 30 2.71 9.80 -35.47
CA GLN A 30 4.07 9.24 -35.51
C GLN A 30 4.59 8.86 -34.13
N ASP A 31 3.86 9.20 -33.06
CA ASP A 31 4.14 8.90 -31.65
C ASP A 31 3.30 7.72 -31.09
N LYS A 32 2.53 6.99 -31.89
CA LYS A 32 1.95 5.73 -31.47
C LYS A 32 2.97 4.62 -31.67
N ASP A 33 3.71 4.31 -30.63
CA ASP A 33 4.40 3.03 -30.55
C ASP A 33 3.37 1.90 -30.60
N TYR A 34 3.30 1.21 -31.73
CA TYR A 34 2.38 0.09 -31.93
C TYR A 34 2.89 -1.10 -31.10
N ILE A 35 2.04 -1.60 -30.23
CA ILE A 35 2.26 -2.86 -29.53
C ILE A 35 2.33 -3.98 -30.57
N ARG A 36 3.49 -4.61 -30.72
CA ARG A 36 3.78 -5.66 -31.71
C ARG A 36 4.06 -7.02 -31.07
N SER A 37 4.38 -7.02 -29.80
CA SER A 37 4.82 -8.21 -29.09
C SER A 37 4.53 -8.11 -27.59
N TRP A 38 4.61 -9.24 -26.90
CA TRP A 38 4.56 -9.26 -25.43
C TRP A 38 5.68 -8.43 -24.79
N LYS A 39 6.80 -8.19 -25.50
CA LYS A 39 7.92 -7.38 -24.97
C LYS A 39 7.54 -5.91 -24.87
N ASP A 40 6.78 -5.39 -25.84
CA ASP A 40 6.30 -4.01 -25.78
C ASP A 40 5.31 -3.84 -24.64
N LEU A 41 4.43 -4.83 -24.43
CA LEU A 41 3.55 -4.87 -23.25
C LEU A 41 4.33 -4.95 -21.94
N ASN A 42 5.45 -5.69 -21.94
CA ASN A 42 6.31 -5.78 -20.78
C ASN A 42 7.03 -4.47 -20.46
N GLU A 43 7.42 -3.70 -21.46
CA GLU A 43 8.00 -2.36 -21.27
C GLU A 43 6.95 -1.41 -20.70
N LEU A 44 5.74 -1.40 -21.24
CA LEU A 44 4.62 -0.63 -20.70
C LEU A 44 4.27 -1.04 -19.25
N LEU A 45 4.28 -2.34 -18.95
CA LEU A 45 4.05 -2.87 -17.62
C LEU A 45 5.08 -2.34 -16.61
N LEU A 46 6.37 -2.39 -16.98
CA LEU A 46 7.46 -1.96 -16.10
C LEU A 46 7.57 -0.44 -15.98
N GLY A 47 7.27 0.29 -17.04
CA GLY A 47 7.39 1.74 -17.08
C GLY A 47 6.25 2.47 -16.38
N ASP A 48 5.02 1.99 -16.55
CA ASP A 48 3.83 2.75 -16.20
C ASP A 48 2.78 2.01 -15.37
N CYS A 49 2.84 0.68 -15.25
CA CYS A 49 1.86 -0.09 -14.50
C CYS A 49 2.32 -0.38 -13.06
N TYR A 50 3.59 -0.73 -12.85
CA TYR A 50 4.16 -0.80 -11.51
C TYR A 50 4.32 0.60 -10.92
N LEU A 51 4.21 0.72 -9.59
CA LEU A 51 4.49 2.00 -8.94
C LEU A 51 5.96 2.38 -9.14
N PRO A 52 6.25 3.67 -9.40
CA PRO A 52 7.62 4.09 -9.60
C PRO A 52 8.42 3.90 -8.33
N VAL A 53 9.50 3.16 -8.44
CA VAL A 53 10.50 3.07 -7.37
C VAL A 53 11.16 4.43 -7.23
N ASN A 54 11.13 5.02 -6.04
CA ASN A 54 11.77 6.33 -5.77
C ASN A 54 13.30 6.19 -5.76
N ASN A 55 13.90 5.91 -6.92
CA ASN A 55 15.35 5.81 -7.09
C ASN A 55 16.08 7.15 -7.28
N THR A 56 15.34 8.24 -7.38
CA THR A 56 15.90 9.51 -7.89
C THR A 56 16.63 10.35 -6.85
N GLY A 57 16.71 9.96 -5.60
CA GLY A 57 17.46 10.72 -4.59
C GLY A 57 16.98 12.15 -4.34
N GLN A 58 15.92 12.58 -5.01
CA GLN A 58 15.32 13.89 -4.77
C GLN A 58 14.44 13.84 -3.53
N TYR A 59 14.73 14.73 -2.62
CA TYR A 59 14.18 14.84 -1.28
C TYR A 59 12.75 15.41 -1.23
N THR A 60 11.80 14.75 -1.86
CA THR A 60 10.39 15.07 -1.66
C THR A 60 9.76 13.98 -0.81
N SER A 61 9.90 14.12 0.50
CA SER A 61 9.41 13.21 1.54
C SER A 61 7.90 12.95 1.48
N TYR A 62 7.19 13.64 0.64
CA TYR A 62 5.74 13.57 0.49
C TYR A 62 5.26 12.73 -0.69
N ASN A 63 6.17 12.07 -1.43
CA ASN A 63 5.83 11.32 -2.64
C ASN A 63 5.60 9.82 -2.42
N ASN A 64 5.63 9.37 -1.16
CA ASN A 64 5.43 7.96 -0.85
C ASN A 64 3.94 7.61 -0.81
N LEU A 65 3.49 6.86 -1.81
CA LEU A 65 2.09 6.42 -1.89
C LEU A 65 1.73 5.50 -0.73
N GLY A 66 0.53 5.66 -0.21
CA GLY A 66 -0.03 4.83 0.85
C GLY A 66 0.53 5.10 2.25
N MET A 67 1.52 5.95 2.41
CA MET A 67 2.21 6.14 3.70
C MET A 67 1.36 6.79 4.78
N PHE A 68 0.36 7.59 4.42
CA PHE A 68 -0.54 8.22 5.39
C PHE A 68 -1.38 7.21 6.19
N ILE A 69 -1.51 5.97 5.69
CA ILE A 69 -2.26 4.91 6.39
C ILE A 69 -1.70 4.62 7.79
N HIS A 70 -0.39 4.81 7.98
CA HIS A 70 0.24 4.63 9.29
C HIS A 70 -0.19 5.68 10.31
N LEU A 71 -0.62 6.87 9.83
CA LEU A 71 -1.09 7.96 10.67
C LEU A 71 -2.56 7.80 11.07
N LEU A 72 -3.32 6.91 10.40
CA LEU A 72 -4.73 6.65 10.70
C LEU A 72 -4.92 5.68 11.87
N ALA A 73 -3.94 4.81 12.12
CA ALA A 73 -4.03 3.71 13.08
C ALA A 73 -3.26 4.03 14.37
N ASP A 74 -3.18 3.06 15.25
CA ASP A 74 -2.51 3.12 16.56
C ASP A 74 -1.02 2.73 16.53
N GLU A 75 -0.40 2.73 15.33
CA GLU A 75 1.01 2.37 15.18
C GLU A 75 1.96 3.56 15.37
N MET A 76 1.49 4.76 15.06
CA MET A 76 2.24 5.99 15.22
C MET A 76 1.50 6.95 16.16
N GLU A 77 2.26 7.77 16.86
CA GLU A 77 1.74 8.83 17.71
C GLU A 77 2.55 10.12 17.52
N GLU A 78 1.98 11.24 17.91
CA GLU A 78 2.68 12.52 17.93
C GLU A 78 3.87 12.46 18.90
N GLN A 79 4.99 13.01 18.47
CA GLN A 79 6.11 13.28 19.36
C GLN A 79 6.04 14.72 19.85
N ASN A 80 5.97 14.92 21.16
CA ASN A 80 6.12 16.26 21.73
C ASN A 80 7.57 16.74 21.58
N LEU A 81 7.76 17.81 20.83
CA LEU A 81 9.06 18.42 20.57
C LEU A 81 9.39 19.59 21.49
N GLY A 82 8.48 19.91 22.41
CA GLY A 82 8.60 21.09 23.26
C GLY A 82 8.48 22.39 22.46
N ASN A 83 8.94 23.49 23.05
CA ASN A 83 8.95 24.79 22.42
C ASN A 83 10.19 24.97 21.51
N GLY A 84 10.07 25.85 20.54
CA GLY A 84 11.20 26.28 19.70
C GLY A 84 11.38 25.46 18.42
N ILE A 85 10.34 24.80 17.91
CA ILE A 85 10.40 24.12 16.62
C ILE A 85 10.60 25.14 15.49
N ASN A 86 11.38 24.75 14.47
CA ASN A 86 11.57 25.60 13.30
C ASN A 86 10.43 25.42 12.27
N ASP A 87 10.34 26.35 11.30
CA ASP A 87 9.27 26.36 10.30
C ASP A 87 9.23 25.09 9.43
N ALA A 88 10.38 24.49 9.15
CA ALA A 88 10.42 23.25 8.36
C ALA A 88 9.73 22.08 9.10
N VAL A 89 9.91 22.01 10.42
CA VAL A 89 9.26 21.04 11.29
C VAL A 89 7.77 21.30 11.38
N ASN A 90 7.40 22.58 11.58
CA ASN A 90 6.00 22.98 11.65
C ASN A 90 5.26 22.67 10.35
N ASN A 91 5.89 22.90 9.20
CA ASN A 91 5.31 22.53 7.91
C ASN A 91 5.06 21.02 7.79
N VAL A 92 6.02 20.17 8.17
CA VAL A 92 5.83 18.71 8.18
C VAL A 92 4.69 18.31 9.10
N HIS A 93 4.63 18.92 10.28
CA HIS A 93 3.58 18.69 11.26
C HIS A 93 2.19 19.05 10.70
N ASN A 94 2.07 20.20 10.03
CA ASN A 94 0.83 20.63 9.39
C ASN A 94 0.35 19.69 8.29
N TYR A 95 1.25 19.08 7.52
CA TYR A 95 0.90 18.10 6.48
C TYR A 95 0.22 16.84 7.00
N MET A 96 0.44 16.49 8.25
CA MET A 96 -0.13 15.29 8.85
C MET A 96 -1.49 15.51 9.48
N PHE A 97 -1.89 16.76 9.72
CA PHE A 97 -3.06 17.11 10.49
C PHE A 97 -4.31 16.32 10.05
N GLY A 98 -4.62 16.35 8.75
CA GLY A 98 -5.82 15.69 8.23
C GLY A 98 -5.87 14.20 8.49
N ALA A 99 -4.73 13.51 8.36
CA ALA A 99 -4.65 12.06 8.59
C ALA A 99 -4.62 11.71 10.08
N VAL A 100 -3.76 12.36 10.86
CA VAL A 100 -3.61 12.10 12.31
C VAL A 100 -4.90 12.40 13.07
N THR A 101 -5.69 13.36 12.61
CA THR A 101 -6.91 13.80 13.30
C THR A 101 -8.19 13.35 12.60
N TRP A 102 -8.10 12.47 11.61
CA TRP A 102 -9.24 11.90 10.85
C TRP A 102 -10.18 12.95 10.30
N GLN A 103 -9.65 14.04 9.73
CA GLN A 103 -10.49 15.10 9.14
C GLN A 103 -11.29 14.58 7.93
N PRO A 104 -12.42 15.19 7.59
CA PRO A 104 -13.18 14.85 6.39
C PRO A 104 -12.36 14.96 5.09
N ARG A 105 -11.39 15.86 5.07
CA ARG A 105 -10.38 15.97 4.03
C ARG A 105 -9.02 15.54 4.60
N ILE A 106 -8.55 14.39 4.15
CA ILE A 106 -7.33 13.79 4.70
C ILE A 106 -6.07 14.65 4.46
N GLY A 107 -6.09 15.49 3.44
CA GLY A 107 -5.03 16.46 3.14
C GLY A 107 -5.19 17.82 3.82
N ALA A 108 -6.15 17.98 4.74
CA ALA A 108 -6.37 19.25 5.44
C ALA A 108 -5.18 19.62 6.31
N SER A 109 -4.82 20.91 6.28
CA SER A 109 -3.91 21.50 7.26
C SER A 109 -4.67 21.94 8.53
N GLU A 110 -3.93 22.26 9.59
CA GLU A 110 -4.51 22.64 10.89
C GLU A 110 -5.45 23.86 10.78
N ASN A 111 -5.09 24.84 9.99
CA ASN A 111 -5.90 26.03 9.75
C ASN A 111 -6.95 25.84 8.64
N ASN A 112 -7.08 24.66 8.07
CA ASN A 112 -8.00 24.28 7.01
C ASN A 112 -7.90 25.14 5.72
N THR A 113 -6.76 25.79 5.51
CA THR A 113 -6.51 26.68 4.35
C THR A 113 -5.77 26.01 3.23
N GLU A 114 -5.05 24.92 3.51
CA GLU A 114 -4.26 24.18 2.54
C GLU A 114 -4.65 22.70 2.56
N PHE A 115 -4.73 22.10 1.37
CA PHE A 115 -5.09 20.71 1.20
C PHE A 115 -3.97 19.97 0.46
N TYR A 116 -3.12 19.31 1.24
CA TYR A 116 -1.97 18.63 0.71
C TYR A 116 -2.34 17.27 0.11
N THR A 117 -2.12 17.10 -1.18
CA THR A 117 -2.05 15.81 -1.89
C THR A 117 -3.11 14.74 -1.53
N GLU A 118 -4.33 15.13 -1.18
CA GLU A 118 -5.38 14.17 -0.76
C GLU A 118 -5.83 13.20 -1.85
N ASN A 119 -5.59 13.53 -3.13
CA ASN A 119 -6.00 12.69 -4.27
C ASN A 119 -4.84 11.88 -4.87
N ARG A 120 -3.66 11.88 -4.25
CA ARG A 120 -2.44 11.30 -4.83
C ARG A 120 -2.56 9.79 -5.05
N GLU A 121 -3.02 9.05 -4.05
CA GLU A 121 -3.22 7.62 -4.12
C GLU A 121 -4.32 7.27 -5.13
N TRP A 122 -5.44 7.98 -5.08
CA TRP A 122 -6.53 7.82 -6.03
C TRP A 122 -6.05 7.97 -7.48
N LYS A 123 -5.40 9.09 -7.77
CA LYS A 123 -4.90 9.41 -9.11
C LYS A 123 -3.87 8.39 -9.59
N ALA A 124 -2.90 8.01 -8.74
CA ALA A 124 -1.86 7.08 -9.10
C ALA A 124 -2.43 5.69 -9.40
N PHE A 125 -3.28 5.17 -8.51
CA PHE A 125 -3.84 3.83 -8.67
C PHE A 125 -4.78 3.74 -9.88
N TYR A 126 -5.64 4.74 -10.12
CA TYR A 126 -6.49 4.73 -11.33
C TYR A 126 -5.69 4.92 -12.63
N LYS A 127 -4.60 5.71 -12.63
CA LYS A 127 -3.67 5.76 -13.75
C LYS A 127 -3.13 4.35 -14.06
N ASN A 128 -2.63 3.66 -13.04
CA ASN A 128 -2.01 2.35 -13.21
C ASN A 128 -3.04 1.27 -13.57
N ILE A 129 -4.27 1.36 -13.04
CA ILE A 129 -5.41 0.52 -13.46
C ILE A 129 -5.69 0.70 -14.96
N ASN A 130 -5.68 1.94 -15.45
CA ASN A 130 -5.90 2.18 -16.88
C ASN A 130 -4.78 1.59 -17.75
N VAL A 131 -3.52 1.66 -17.30
CA VAL A 131 -2.40 1.00 -17.98
C VAL A 131 -2.57 -0.53 -17.96
N ALA A 132 -2.97 -1.10 -16.82
CA ALA A 132 -3.26 -2.53 -16.72
C ALA A 132 -4.40 -2.94 -17.69
N ASN A 133 -5.46 -2.14 -17.81
CA ASN A 133 -6.56 -2.38 -18.76
C ASN A 133 -6.05 -2.45 -20.21
N ASN A 134 -5.18 -1.50 -20.60
CA ASN A 134 -4.56 -1.52 -21.94
C ASN A 134 -3.75 -2.81 -22.18
N ILE A 135 -2.94 -3.22 -21.20
CA ILE A 135 -2.13 -4.44 -21.31
C ILE A 135 -3.02 -5.68 -21.42
N ILE A 136 -4.06 -5.77 -20.61
CA ILE A 136 -4.99 -6.91 -20.60
C ILE A 136 -5.73 -7.02 -21.93
N GLU A 137 -6.18 -5.92 -22.50
CA GLU A 137 -6.86 -5.89 -23.80
C GLU A 137 -5.89 -6.28 -24.92
N GLU A 138 -4.74 -5.64 -25.00
CA GLU A 138 -3.75 -5.85 -26.08
C GLU A 138 -3.03 -7.19 -25.99
N ALA A 139 -2.96 -7.82 -24.81
CA ALA A 139 -2.35 -9.14 -24.66
C ALA A 139 -3.02 -10.22 -25.52
N ASN A 140 -4.24 -10.02 -25.97
CA ASN A 140 -4.91 -10.92 -26.89
C ASN A 140 -4.49 -10.74 -28.36
N ASN A 141 -3.89 -9.61 -28.68
CA ASN A 141 -3.51 -9.20 -30.04
C ASN A 141 -2.04 -9.50 -30.37
N VAL A 142 -1.20 -9.82 -29.36
CA VAL A 142 0.22 -10.10 -29.59
C VAL A 142 0.46 -11.51 -30.15
N PRO A 143 1.53 -11.71 -30.95
CA PRO A 143 1.89 -13.01 -31.53
C PRO A 143 2.09 -14.11 -30.48
N GLN A 144 1.72 -15.34 -30.83
CA GLN A 144 1.83 -16.57 -30.04
C GLN A 144 2.40 -17.72 -30.91
N GLY A 145 3.38 -17.43 -31.74
CA GLY A 145 3.94 -18.36 -32.71
C GLY A 145 4.95 -19.36 -32.14
N ASN A 146 5.43 -19.16 -30.92
CA ASN A 146 6.38 -20.04 -30.24
C ASN A 146 6.20 -20.00 -28.72
N ASP A 147 6.83 -20.97 -28.01
CA ASP A 147 6.67 -21.13 -26.55
C ASP A 147 7.08 -19.88 -25.76
N GLN A 148 8.12 -19.16 -26.20
CA GLN A 148 8.57 -17.95 -25.53
C GLN A 148 7.53 -16.81 -25.66
N GLU A 149 6.89 -16.68 -26.80
CA GLU A 149 5.83 -15.69 -27.02
C GLU A 149 4.60 -16.04 -26.18
N ILE A 150 4.22 -17.32 -26.16
CA ILE A 150 3.10 -17.82 -25.35
C ILE A 150 3.36 -17.55 -23.87
N GLU A 151 4.51 -17.97 -23.35
CA GLU A 151 4.85 -17.77 -21.94
C GLU A 151 5.04 -16.30 -21.58
N GLY A 152 5.67 -15.51 -22.46
CA GLY A 152 5.81 -14.07 -22.29
C GLY A 152 4.47 -13.34 -22.21
N ARG A 153 3.50 -13.73 -23.07
CA ARG A 153 2.13 -13.24 -22.99
C ARG A 153 1.47 -13.60 -21.65
N HIS A 154 1.56 -14.86 -21.23
CA HIS A 154 1.02 -15.29 -19.93
C HIS A 154 1.61 -14.46 -18.79
N LYS A 155 2.91 -14.20 -18.85
CA LYS A 155 3.59 -13.39 -17.83
C LYS A 155 3.04 -11.97 -17.75
N VAL A 156 3.00 -11.23 -18.86
CA VAL A 156 2.54 -9.82 -18.84
C VAL A 156 1.07 -9.70 -18.50
N LEU A 157 0.24 -10.62 -18.99
CA LEU A 157 -1.19 -10.65 -18.69
C LEU A 157 -1.45 -10.97 -17.21
N GLY A 158 -0.79 -11.99 -16.68
CA GLY A 158 -0.95 -12.35 -15.27
C GLY A 158 -0.46 -11.27 -14.32
N GLU A 159 0.64 -10.58 -14.64
CA GLU A 159 1.12 -9.45 -13.84
C GLU A 159 0.18 -8.24 -13.92
N ALA A 160 -0.36 -7.91 -15.11
CA ALA A 160 -1.30 -6.80 -15.26
C ALA A 160 -2.61 -7.04 -14.49
N LEU A 161 -3.15 -8.26 -14.54
CA LEU A 161 -4.32 -8.68 -13.76
C LEU A 161 -4.05 -8.58 -12.25
N PHE A 162 -2.90 -9.10 -11.79
CA PHE A 162 -2.48 -8.97 -10.39
C PHE A 162 -2.40 -7.50 -9.96
N LEU A 163 -1.78 -6.64 -10.74
CA LEU A 163 -1.62 -5.23 -10.41
C LEU A 163 -2.97 -4.51 -10.38
N ARG A 164 -3.87 -4.77 -11.33
CA ARG A 164 -5.22 -4.21 -11.33
C ARG A 164 -5.98 -4.59 -10.07
N ALA A 165 -5.96 -5.87 -9.70
CA ALA A 165 -6.56 -6.36 -8.48
C ALA A 165 -5.93 -5.73 -7.23
N PHE A 166 -4.60 -5.61 -7.19
CA PHE A 166 -3.87 -5.01 -6.09
C PHE A 166 -4.26 -3.55 -5.87
N TYR A 167 -4.36 -2.75 -6.94
CA TYR A 167 -4.78 -1.35 -6.86
C TYR A 167 -6.26 -1.21 -6.46
N TYR A 168 -7.14 -2.06 -6.99
CA TYR A 168 -8.55 -2.07 -6.55
C TYR A 168 -8.69 -2.52 -5.09
N PHE A 169 -7.90 -3.47 -4.64
CA PHE A 169 -7.90 -3.87 -3.23
C PHE A 169 -7.53 -2.69 -2.31
N TRP A 170 -6.47 -1.94 -2.66
CA TRP A 170 -6.07 -0.75 -1.92
C TRP A 170 -7.14 0.34 -1.95
N LEU A 171 -7.62 0.71 -3.12
CA LEU A 171 -8.69 1.71 -3.27
C LEU A 171 -9.94 1.34 -2.48
N THR A 172 -10.39 0.09 -2.59
CA THR A 172 -11.60 -0.38 -1.91
C THR A 172 -11.42 -0.36 -0.39
N ASN A 173 -10.26 -0.78 0.11
CA ASN A 173 -10.01 -0.78 1.55
C ASN A 173 -9.66 0.60 2.13
N MET A 174 -9.34 1.59 1.32
CA MET A 174 -9.18 2.97 1.76
C MET A 174 -10.51 3.73 1.74
N TYR A 175 -11.20 3.68 0.61
CA TYR A 175 -12.33 4.57 0.29
C TYR A 175 -13.69 3.87 0.30
N GLY A 176 -13.74 2.54 0.29
CA GLY A 176 -14.95 1.74 0.44
C GLY A 176 -15.22 1.37 1.89
N GLN A 177 -16.44 0.95 2.20
CA GLN A 177 -16.74 0.34 3.51
C GLN A 177 -16.00 -1.00 3.68
N PRO A 178 -15.69 -1.44 4.91
CA PRO A 178 -15.14 -2.77 5.12
C PRO A 178 -16.16 -3.82 4.64
N TYR A 179 -15.66 -4.94 4.11
CA TYR A 179 -16.54 -5.98 3.58
C TYR A 179 -17.33 -6.67 4.71
N ASP A 180 -18.63 -6.43 4.75
CA ASP A 180 -19.59 -7.18 5.55
C ASP A 180 -20.55 -7.90 4.60
N ALA A 181 -20.58 -9.24 4.63
CA ALA A 181 -21.43 -10.03 3.73
C ALA A 181 -22.93 -9.70 3.83
N LYS A 182 -23.37 -9.05 4.91
CA LYS A 182 -24.76 -8.62 5.10
C LYS A 182 -25.11 -7.36 4.33
N THR A 183 -24.14 -6.48 4.11
CA THR A 183 -24.35 -5.14 3.56
C THR A 183 -23.48 -4.85 2.33
N ALA A 184 -22.52 -5.72 1.99
CA ALA A 184 -21.57 -5.52 0.88
C ALA A 184 -22.24 -5.25 -0.48
N THR A 185 -23.45 -5.75 -0.70
CA THR A 185 -24.25 -5.51 -1.92
C THR A 185 -24.90 -4.12 -1.98
N THR A 186 -24.84 -3.36 -0.90
CA THR A 186 -25.39 -2.00 -0.80
C THR A 186 -24.36 -1.00 -0.32
N ASP A 187 -23.34 -1.44 0.41
CA ASP A 187 -22.25 -0.59 0.86
C ASP A 187 -21.43 -0.07 -0.30
N LEU A 188 -21.03 1.20 -0.22
CA LEU A 188 -20.31 1.86 -1.30
C LEU A 188 -18.83 1.51 -1.27
N GLY A 189 -18.37 0.93 -2.36
CA GLY A 189 -16.97 0.70 -2.68
C GLY A 189 -16.35 1.86 -3.46
N VAL A 190 -15.70 1.57 -4.58
CA VAL A 190 -15.07 2.53 -5.49
C VAL A 190 -15.56 2.32 -6.91
N CYS A 191 -15.19 3.21 -7.84
CA CYS A 191 -15.56 3.06 -9.25
C CYS A 191 -14.75 1.92 -9.88
N ILE A 192 -15.39 0.98 -10.55
CA ILE A 192 -14.73 -0.06 -11.34
C ILE A 192 -14.72 0.38 -12.81
N LYS A 193 -13.53 0.40 -13.39
CA LYS A 193 -13.29 0.63 -14.81
C LYS A 193 -12.33 -0.43 -15.33
N THR A 194 -12.81 -1.31 -16.20
CA THR A 194 -12.03 -2.41 -16.77
C THR A 194 -11.70 -2.22 -18.27
N SER A 195 -12.25 -1.17 -18.91
CA SER A 195 -11.91 -0.78 -20.27
C SER A 195 -10.83 0.32 -20.27
N PRO A 196 -9.85 0.29 -21.18
CA PRO A 196 -8.88 1.38 -21.34
C PRO A 196 -9.48 2.63 -21.99
N GLU A 197 -10.61 2.51 -22.67
CA GLU A 197 -11.22 3.59 -23.42
C GLU A 197 -11.54 4.82 -22.56
N ILE A 198 -11.35 6.00 -23.11
CA ILE A 198 -11.80 7.24 -22.48
C ILE A 198 -13.33 7.30 -22.59
N GLN A 199 -13.99 7.44 -21.46
CA GLN A 199 -15.44 7.52 -21.37
C GLN A 199 -15.85 8.91 -20.89
N ASP A 200 -16.61 9.64 -21.73
CA ASP A 200 -17.20 10.93 -21.35
C ASP A 200 -18.50 10.70 -20.57
N MET A 201 -18.34 10.34 -19.29
CA MET A 201 -19.46 10.08 -18.39
C MET A 201 -19.12 10.43 -16.96
N MET A 202 -20.12 10.73 -16.15
CA MET A 202 -19.97 10.81 -14.70
C MET A 202 -19.92 9.40 -14.13
N PHE A 203 -18.83 9.10 -13.43
CA PHE A 203 -18.66 7.82 -12.75
C PHE A 203 -19.42 7.81 -11.44
N THR A 204 -19.95 6.65 -11.08
CA THR A 204 -20.56 6.37 -9.78
C THR A 204 -19.74 5.31 -9.05
N ARG A 205 -19.98 5.16 -7.76
CA ARG A 205 -19.34 4.11 -6.97
C ARG A 205 -20.05 2.79 -7.15
N ASN A 206 -19.30 1.74 -7.38
CA ASN A 206 -19.77 0.37 -7.30
C ASN A 206 -19.95 -0.05 -5.85
N THR A 207 -20.68 -1.13 -5.63
CA THR A 207 -20.82 -1.73 -4.31
C THR A 207 -19.51 -2.37 -3.86
N VAL A 208 -19.33 -2.55 -2.56
CA VAL A 208 -18.20 -3.30 -2.00
C VAL A 208 -18.15 -4.73 -2.55
N GLN A 209 -19.32 -5.37 -2.70
CA GLN A 209 -19.40 -6.72 -3.31
C GLN A 209 -18.83 -6.73 -4.72
N GLU A 210 -19.27 -5.82 -5.59
CA GLU A 210 -18.78 -5.74 -6.97
C GLU A 210 -17.27 -5.47 -7.02
N CYS A 211 -16.74 -4.63 -6.11
CA CYS A 211 -15.31 -4.38 -6.02
C CYS A 211 -14.54 -5.66 -5.65
N TYR A 212 -15.00 -6.39 -4.65
CA TYR A 212 -14.33 -7.64 -4.26
C TYR A 212 -14.49 -8.74 -5.29
N ASP A 213 -15.62 -8.82 -5.99
CA ASP A 213 -15.84 -9.77 -7.09
C ASP A 213 -14.84 -9.50 -8.23
N GLN A 214 -14.62 -8.23 -8.59
CA GLN A 214 -13.61 -7.87 -9.61
C GLN A 214 -12.19 -8.21 -9.15
N ILE A 215 -11.84 -7.91 -7.90
CA ILE A 215 -10.52 -8.22 -7.33
C ILE A 215 -10.27 -9.73 -7.35
N VAL A 216 -11.25 -10.53 -6.93
CA VAL A 216 -11.14 -11.99 -6.92
C VAL A 216 -11.04 -12.56 -8.33
N ALA A 217 -11.86 -12.07 -9.28
CA ALA A 217 -11.82 -12.51 -10.67
C ALA A 217 -10.43 -12.25 -11.29
N ASP A 218 -9.90 -11.05 -11.14
CA ASP A 218 -8.57 -10.68 -11.64
C ASP A 218 -7.47 -11.55 -11.02
N LEU A 219 -7.53 -11.82 -9.72
CA LEU A 219 -6.50 -12.63 -9.04
C LEU A 219 -6.56 -14.11 -9.40
N LEU A 220 -7.74 -14.67 -9.63
CA LEU A 220 -7.90 -16.06 -10.08
C LEU A 220 -7.34 -16.23 -11.50
N GLU A 221 -7.64 -15.29 -12.38
CA GLU A 221 -7.10 -15.27 -13.74
C GLU A 221 -5.59 -15.02 -13.72
N ALA A 222 -5.10 -14.13 -12.85
CA ALA A 222 -3.66 -13.91 -12.65
C ALA A 222 -2.96 -15.20 -12.18
N GLU A 223 -3.51 -15.94 -11.20
CA GLU A 223 -2.96 -17.24 -10.76
C GLU A 223 -2.89 -18.23 -11.93
N GLU A 224 -3.96 -18.32 -12.75
CA GLU A 224 -3.98 -19.22 -13.91
C GLU A 224 -2.85 -18.88 -14.90
N HIS A 225 -2.68 -17.61 -15.24
CA HIS A 225 -1.65 -17.17 -16.19
C HIS A 225 -0.25 -17.33 -15.61
N LEU A 226 0.00 -16.87 -14.38
CA LEU A 226 1.31 -16.91 -13.74
C LEU A 226 1.77 -18.34 -13.42
N THR A 227 0.85 -19.30 -13.26
CA THR A 227 1.20 -20.72 -13.10
C THR A 227 1.84 -21.31 -14.37
N LYS A 228 1.55 -20.75 -15.55
CA LYS A 228 2.11 -21.16 -16.83
C LYS A 228 3.50 -20.55 -17.11
N VAL A 229 3.99 -19.68 -16.23
CA VAL A 229 5.29 -19.01 -16.33
C VAL A 229 6.34 -19.84 -15.60
N THR A 230 7.17 -20.55 -16.33
CA THR A 230 8.13 -21.54 -15.77
C THR A 230 9.58 -21.26 -16.11
N THR A 231 9.86 -20.58 -17.23
CA THR A 231 11.22 -20.33 -17.71
C THR A 231 11.78 -18.98 -17.28
N PHE A 232 10.92 -18.01 -16.93
CA PHE A 232 11.36 -16.70 -16.49
C PHE A 232 11.89 -16.75 -15.05
N LYS A 233 13.05 -16.14 -14.84
CA LYS A 233 13.65 -16.05 -13.53
C LYS A 233 12.77 -15.18 -12.60
N HIS A 234 12.56 -15.67 -11.39
CA HIS A 234 11.90 -14.90 -10.33
C HIS A 234 12.60 -13.56 -10.07
N SER A 235 11.83 -12.53 -9.85
CA SER A 235 12.28 -11.20 -9.42
C SER A 235 11.40 -10.70 -8.30
N LEU A 236 11.99 -10.26 -7.20
CA LEU A 236 11.26 -9.66 -6.07
C LEU A 236 10.33 -8.50 -6.49
N TYR A 237 10.70 -7.80 -7.56
CA TYR A 237 9.97 -6.59 -8.01
C TYR A 237 8.94 -6.87 -9.09
N ARG A 238 8.66 -8.15 -9.33
CA ARG A 238 7.65 -8.59 -10.28
C ARG A 238 6.73 -9.62 -9.65
N ALA A 239 5.44 -9.46 -9.86
CA ALA A 239 4.46 -10.40 -9.33
C ALA A 239 4.64 -11.78 -9.99
N ASP A 240 4.61 -12.81 -9.17
CA ASP A 240 4.57 -14.21 -9.57
C ASP A 240 3.30 -14.89 -9.04
N VAL A 241 3.18 -16.17 -9.25
CA VAL A 241 2.02 -16.96 -8.80
C VAL A 241 1.83 -16.91 -7.28
N ASN A 242 2.92 -16.81 -6.49
CA ASN A 242 2.82 -16.73 -5.04
C ASN A 242 2.32 -15.35 -4.58
N ALA A 243 2.67 -14.29 -5.30
CA ALA A 243 2.12 -12.96 -5.05
C ALA A 243 0.60 -12.94 -5.25
N ALA A 244 0.10 -13.53 -6.34
CA ALA A 244 -1.35 -13.66 -6.60
C ALA A 244 -2.05 -14.51 -5.51
N ARG A 245 -1.46 -15.64 -5.13
CA ARG A 245 -1.99 -16.53 -4.08
C ARG A 245 -2.03 -15.87 -2.72
N LEU A 246 -0.97 -15.16 -2.34
CA LEU A 246 -0.94 -14.47 -1.04
C LEU A 246 -1.98 -13.35 -0.97
N LEU A 247 -2.12 -12.58 -2.06
CA LEU A 247 -3.16 -11.55 -2.12
C LEU A 247 -4.57 -12.17 -2.12
N LEU A 248 -4.81 -13.30 -2.80
CA LEU A 248 -6.07 -14.07 -2.69
C LEU A 248 -6.35 -14.51 -1.26
N SER A 249 -5.34 -15.02 -0.55
CA SER A 249 -5.49 -15.37 0.87
C SER A 249 -5.92 -14.17 1.71
N ARG A 250 -5.30 -13.01 1.53
CA ARG A 250 -5.64 -11.74 2.21
C ARG A 250 -7.06 -11.28 1.86
N VAL A 251 -7.41 -11.28 0.58
CA VAL A 251 -8.74 -10.87 0.09
C VAL A 251 -9.84 -11.75 0.69
N TYR A 252 -9.67 -13.07 0.64
CA TYR A 252 -10.65 -13.99 1.24
C TYR A 252 -10.73 -13.88 2.77
N LEU A 253 -9.61 -13.58 3.44
CA LEU A 253 -9.61 -13.29 4.88
C LEU A 253 -10.49 -12.06 5.19
N TYR A 254 -10.40 -11.01 4.38
CA TYR A 254 -11.20 -9.79 4.51
C TYR A 254 -12.69 -10.04 4.21
N MET A 255 -12.98 -10.94 3.27
CA MET A 255 -14.35 -11.37 2.93
C MET A 255 -14.98 -12.31 3.97
N ASN A 256 -14.31 -12.64 5.05
CA ASN A 256 -14.70 -13.66 6.01
C ASN A 256 -14.86 -15.07 5.38
N ASN A 257 -14.17 -15.33 4.26
CA ASN A 257 -14.12 -16.64 3.62
C ASN A 257 -12.88 -17.41 4.11
N TRP A 258 -12.97 -17.93 5.33
CA TRP A 258 -11.86 -18.56 6.03
C TRP A 258 -11.30 -19.78 5.30
N ALA A 259 -12.18 -20.59 4.72
CA ALA A 259 -11.78 -21.81 3.99
C ALA A 259 -10.90 -21.45 2.78
N LYS A 260 -11.31 -20.47 1.99
CA LYS A 260 -10.52 -20.00 0.83
C LYS A 260 -9.24 -19.29 1.27
N SER A 261 -9.30 -18.48 2.30
CA SER A 261 -8.09 -17.83 2.85
C SER A 261 -7.04 -18.88 3.26
N ALA A 262 -7.46 -19.92 3.99
CA ALA A 262 -6.58 -21.02 4.40
C ALA A 262 -6.05 -21.82 3.20
N GLU A 263 -6.89 -22.11 2.20
CA GLU A 263 -6.49 -22.81 0.97
C GLU A 263 -5.33 -22.08 0.28
N TYR A 264 -5.47 -20.77 0.07
CA TYR A 264 -4.46 -19.96 -0.63
C TYR A 264 -3.21 -19.72 0.21
N ALA A 265 -3.36 -19.53 1.53
CA ALA A 265 -2.22 -19.44 2.43
C ALA A 265 -1.38 -20.74 2.41
N ASN A 266 -2.04 -21.91 2.43
CA ASN A 266 -1.35 -23.20 2.30
C ASN A 266 -0.63 -23.37 0.97
N LYS A 267 -1.21 -22.93 -0.16
CA LYS A 267 -0.51 -22.95 -1.47
C LYS A 267 0.78 -22.11 -1.43
N VAL A 268 0.75 -20.94 -0.76
CA VAL A 268 1.94 -20.10 -0.58
C VAL A 268 2.97 -20.81 0.29
N ILE A 269 2.59 -21.28 1.46
CA ILE A 269 3.49 -21.94 2.41
C ILE A 269 4.12 -23.20 1.80
N ALA A 270 3.37 -23.95 0.97
CA ALA A 270 3.90 -25.14 0.30
C ALA A 270 5.02 -24.81 -0.71
N SER A 271 4.97 -23.65 -1.37
CA SER A 271 5.97 -23.24 -2.37
C SER A 271 7.01 -22.26 -1.82
N HIS A 272 6.70 -21.53 -0.73
CA HIS A 272 7.55 -20.51 -0.14
C HIS A 272 7.47 -20.58 1.41
N PRO A 273 8.01 -21.66 2.05
CA PRO A 273 7.84 -21.91 3.48
C PRO A 273 8.78 -21.12 4.37
N ASP A 274 9.81 -20.49 3.80
CA ASP A 274 10.92 -19.95 4.56
C ASP A 274 10.52 -18.71 5.38
N LEU A 275 11.03 -18.67 6.60
CA LEU A 275 10.88 -17.57 7.56
C LEU A 275 12.27 -17.14 8.04
N GLU A 276 12.53 -15.85 8.07
CA GLU A 276 13.76 -15.30 8.65
C GLU A 276 13.85 -15.63 10.13
N ASP A 277 14.94 -16.23 10.57
CA ASP A 277 15.14 -16.63 11.95
C ASP A 277 15.92 -15.57 12.74
N LEU A 278 15.20 -14.74 13.49
CA LEU A 278 15.80 -13.67 14.27
C LEU A 278 16.68 -14.16 15.45
N ARG A 279 16.70 -15.47 15.74
CA ARG A 279 17.61 -16.06 16.74
C ARG A 279 19.02 -16.26 16.20
N THR A 280 19.13 -16.55 14.91
CA THR A 280 20.41 -16.88 14.24
C THR A 280 20.88 -15.83 13.27
N SER A 281 19.94 -15.20 12.58
CA SER A 281 20.21 -14.10 11.67
C SER A 281 19.74 -12.80 12.32
N ARG A 282 20.69 -11.93 12.56
CA ARG A 282 20.40 -10.55 12.96
C ARG A 282 20.41 -9.62 11.76
N ALA A 283 20.18 -10.23 10.60
CA ALA A 283 20.22 -9.54 9.32
C ALA A 283 19.17 -8.45 9.22
N LYS A 284 19.39 -7.53 8.33
CA LYS A 284 18.41 -6.51 7.93
C LYS A 284 17.18 -7.21 7.39
N PHE A 285 16.03 -7.01 8.03
CA PHE A 285 14.80 -7.70 7.66
C PHE A 285 14.23 -7.19 6.32
N MET A 286 14.27 -5.87 6.07
CA MET A 286 13.81 -5.26 4.82
C MET A 286 14.94 -5.19 3.78
N VAL A 287 15.42 -6.35 3.35
CA VAL A 287 16.47 -6.48 2.31
C VAL A 287 16.00 -7.41 1.19
N ALA A 288 16.54 -7.24 0.00
CA ALA A 288 16.15 -8.04 -1.16
C ALA A 288 16.43 -9.55 -0.97
N GLY A 289 17.38 -9.91 -0.13
CA GLY A 289 17.76 -11.30 0.16
C GLY A 289 17.00 -11.94 1.33
N ASN A 290 15.99 -11.28 1.91
CA ASN A 290 15.19 -11.89 2.97
C ASN A 290 14.42 -13.10 2.42
N PRO A 291 14.54 -14.30 3.04
CA PRO A 291 13.89 -15.52 2.56
C PRO A 291 12.35 -15.45 2.58
N GLU A 292 11.77 -14.51 3.32
CA GLU A 292 10.32 -14.31 3.34
C GLU A 292 9.79 -13.55 2.12
N ASN A 293 10.65 -12.92 1.34
CA ASN A 293 10.23 -12.07 0.23
C ASN A 293 9.50 -12.85 -0.86
N ILE A 294 8.27 -12.45 -1.16
CA ILE A 294 7.49 -12.93 -2.29
C ILE A 294 7.40 -11.86 -3.37
N PHE A 295 7.01 -10.64 -2.98
CA PHE A 295 6.85 -9.52 -3.89
C PHE A 295 7.02 -8.18 -3.17
N SER A 296 7.61 -7.19 -3.87
CA SER A 296 7.70 -5.81 -3.39
C SER A 296 7.61 -4.83 -4.56
N MET A 297 6.90 -3.73 -4.38
CA MET A 297 6.89 -2.60 -5.35
C MET A 297 8.21 -1.81 -5.37
N GLY A 298 9.26 -2.33 -4.71
CA GLY A 298 10.55 -1.65 -4.58
C GLY A 298 10.63 -0.75 -3.35
N GLY A 299 11.79 -0.14 -3.17
CA GLY A 299 12.07 0.65 -1.98
C GLY A 299 11.13 1.84 -1.82
N ASP A 300 10.68 2.04 -0.61
CA ASP A 300 10.03 3.26 -0.17
C ASP A 300 10.91 4.00 0.85
N ASP A 301 10.47 5.17 1.21
CA ASP A 301 11.15 6.04 2.14
C ASP A 301 10.48 6.05 3.54
N LEU A 302 9.89 4.94 4.02
CA LEU A 302 9.32 4.90 5.37
C LEU A 302 10.32 5.43 6.40
N MET A 303 11.54 4.95 6.33
CA MET A 303 12.63 5.40 7.21
C MET A 303 12.91 6.89 7.04
N ARG A 304 12.81 7.40 5.84
CA ARG A 304 12.98 8.83 5.55
C ARG A 304 11.75 9.63 5.95
N MET A 305 10.56 9.10 5.70
CA MET A 305 9.33 9.68 6.18
C MET A 305 9.36 9.80 7.69
N MET A 306 9.79 8.76 8.40
CA MET A 306 9.99 8.80 9.84
C MET A 306 11.12 9.76 10.24
N SER A 307 12.19 9.91 9.46
CA SER A 307 13.24 10.91 9.74
C SER A 307 12.81 12.33 9.37
N SER A 308 11.95 12.52 8.41
CA SER A 308 11.34 13.82 8.07
C SER A 308 10.14 14.12 8.97
N MET A 309 9.35 13.12 9.33
CA MET A 309 8.34 13.15 10.37
C MET A 309 8.93 12.95 11.76
N PHE A 310 10.21 12.67 11.87
CA PHE A 310 11.00 12.48 13.06
C PHE A 310 10.78 13.57 14.11
N GLN A 311 10.48 14.74 13.62
CA GLN A 311 10.22 15.89 14.47
C GLN A 311 8.74 15.98 14.89
N SER A 312 7.86 15.15 14.36
CA SER A 312 6.43 15.25 14.61
C SER A 312 5.78 13.95 15.04
N THR A 313 6.32 12.79 14.62
CA THR A 313 5.75 11.48 14.96
C THR A 313 6.81 10.46 15.34
N ARG A 314 6.40 9.47 16.12
CA ARG A 314 7.19 8.30 16.50
C ARG A 314 6.34 7.05 16.43
N VAL A 315 6.96 5.88 16.53
CA VAL A 315 6.25 4.64 16.83
C VAL A 315 5.51 4.81 18.15
N SER A 316 4.24 4.42 18.20
CA SER A 316 3.47 4.58 19.43
C SER A 316 4.07 3.77 20.58
N LEU A 317 4.03 4.34 21.77
CA LEU A 317 4.51 3.68 22.97
C LEU A 317 3.68 2.43 23.29
N ASP A 318 2.40 2.44 22.91
CA ASP A 318 1.53 1.27 23.06
C ASP A 318 2.03 0.11 22.21
N LEU A 319 2.30 0.33 20.93
CA LEU A 319 2.87 -0.70 20.04
C LEU A 319 4.24 -1.18 20.55
N TYR A 320 5.16 -0.26 20.86
CA TYR A 320 6.49 -0.65 21.31
C TYR A 320 6.48 -1.42 22.63
N SER A 321 5.58 -1.07 23.54
CA SER A 321 5.42 -1.72 24.84
C SER A 321 4.77 -3.10 24.73
N ALA A 322 4.02 -3.37 23.66
CA ALA A 322 3.40 -4.67 23.42
C ALA A 322 4.42 -5.79 23.13
N TYR A 323 5.64 -5.44 22.68
CA TYR A 323 6.72 -6.42 22.53
C TYR A 323 7.32 -6.77 23.89
N SER A 324 7.31 -8.05 24.23
CA SER A 324 7.94 -8.53 25.44
C SER A 324 9.48 -8.46 25.38
N PHE A 325 10.15 -8.67 26.51
CA PHE A 325 11.61 -8.73 26.56
C PHE A 325 12.18 -9.89 25.72
N ASN A 326 11.44 -11.00 25.62
CA ASN A 326 11.86 -12.19 24.88
C ASN A 326 11.57 -12.08 23.38
N ASP A 327 10.88 -11.03 22.94
CA ASP A 327 10.56 -10.80 21.53
C ASP A 327 11.76 -10.17 20.81
N LEU A 328 12.36 -10.94 19.93
CA LEU A 328 13.55 -10.52 19.17
C LEU A 328 13.27 -9.38 18.20
N ARG A 329 12.01 -9.21 17.77
CA ARG A 329 11.58 -8.10 16.93
C ARG A 329 11.81 -6.75 17.61
N LYS A 330 11.62 -6.69 18.94
CA LYS A 330 11.80 -5.46 19.73
C LYS A 330 13.20 -4.86 19.54
N SER A 331 14.23 -5.68 19.63
CA SER A 331 15.62 -5.25 19.51
C SER A 331 16.11 -5.17 18.06
N SER A 332 15.46 -5.91 17.13
CA SER A 332 15.88 -5.99 15.73
C SER A 332 15.21 -4.96 14.84
N TRP A 333 13.98 -4.57 15.14
CA TRP A 333 13.15 -3.74 14.28
C TRP A 333 12.98 -2.30 14.75
N PHE A 334 13.30 -2.01 16.02
CA PHE A 334 13.13 -0.68 16.62
C PHE A 334 14.44 -0.13 17.14
N TRP A 335 14.51 1.16 17.21
CA TRP A 335 15.60 1.88 17.87
C TRP A 335 15.05 3.03 18.70
N ASN A 336 15.75 3.40 19.76
CA ASN A 336 15.32 4.45 20.68
C ASN A 336 16.38 5.51 20.81
N TYR A 337 15.95 6.77 20.89
CA TYR A 337 16.79 7.90 21.23
C TYR A 337 16.01 8.90 22.08
N GLY A 338 16.38 9.02 23.34
CA GLY A 338 15.58 9.78 24.29
C GLY A 338 14.14 9.27 24.34
N THR A 339 13.20 10.12 24.06
CA THR A 339 11.76 9.80 23.98
C THR A 339 11.30 9.29 22.60
N PHE A 340 12.18 9.31 21.60
CA PHE A 340 11.83 8.87 20.25
C PHE A 340 12.01 7.36 20.07
N THR A 341 11.03 6.72 19.48
CA THR A 341 11.10 5.32 19.02
C THR A 341 10.88 5.30 17.52
N GLY A 342 11.91 4.84 16.80
CA GLY A 342 11.90 4.68 15.34
C GLY A 342 11.82 3.22 14.92
N TYR A 343 11.42 2.98 13.67
CA TYR A 343 11.28 1.67 13.08
C TYR A 343 12.15 1.56 11.84
N ILE A 344 13.10 0.64 11.84
CA ILE A 344 14.06 0.49 10.74
C ILE A 344 14.40 -0.95 10.37
N ARG A 345 13.96 -1.96 11.11
CA ARG A 345 14.28 -3.39 10.86
C ARG A 345 15.78 -3.65 10.59
N ARG A 346 16.64 -3.15 11.49
CA ARG A 346 18.11 -3.25 11.43
C ARG A 346 18.63 -4.57 11.95
N GLU A 347 19.94 -4.82 11.63
CA GLU A 347 20.75 -5.75 12.41
C GLU A 347 20.84 -5.30 13.86
N PRO A 348 20.48 -6.15 14.85
CA PRO A 348 20.78 -5.89 16.23
C PRO A 348 22.29 -5.82 16.45
N GLY A 349 22.75 -4.82 17.14
CA GLY A 349 24.17 -4.68 17.49
C GLY A 349 25.02 -3.81 16.55
N THR A 350 24.44 -3.25 15.47
CA THR A 350 25.07 -2.09 14.86
C THR A 350 24.84 -0.90 15.79
N PRO A 351 25.87 -0.41 16.49
CA PRO A 351 25.66 0.68 17.46
C PRO A 351 25.09 1.89 16.70
N THR A 352 24.07 2.50 17.29
CA THR A 352 23.62 3.85 16.91
C THR A 352 24.73 4.91 17.12
N THR A 353 25.88 4.48 17.62
CA THR A 353 27.02 5.31 18.02
C THR A 353 28.09 5.49 16.94
N GLU A 354 28.02 4.82 15.80
CA GLU A 354 28.95 5.04 14.70
C GLU A 354 28.48 6.11 13.69
N VAL A 355 27.76 7.09 14.17
CA VAL A 355 27.70 8.37 13.46
C VAL A 355 29.00 9.11 13.81
N THR A 356 29.86 9.31 12.84
CA THR A 356 31.15 10.01 13.06
C THR A 356 30.91 11.40 13.63
N GLU A 357 31.83 11.93 14.42
CA GLU A 357 31.72 13.29 14.97
C GLU A 357 31.56 14.36 13.88
N SER A 358 32.06 14.13 12.67
CA SER A 358 31.86 15.02 11.53
C SER A 358 30.42 15.04 11.03
N GLU A 359 29.70 13.92 11.16
CA GLU A 359 28.27 13.84 10.81
C GLU A 359 27.39 14.47 11.90
N ARG A 360 27.86 14.53 13.14
CA ARG A 360 27.20 15.24 14.24
C ARG A 360 27.35 16.77 14.15
N SER A 361 28.37 17.24 13.49
CA SER A 361 28.79 18.68 13.53
C SER A 361 28.03 19.59 12.57
N TRP A 362 27.43 19.06 11.50
CA TRP A 362 26.85 19.89 10.43
C TRP A 362 25.34 20.14 10.54
N TYR A 363 24.62 19.30 11.24
CA TYR A 363 23.19 19.50 11.48
C TYR A 363 22.94 19.23 12.96
N ASN A 364 22.45 20.22 13.68
CA ASN A 364 21.99 20.06 15.04
C ASN A 364 21.39 18.67 15.23
N THR A 365 22.00 17.87 16.04
CA THR A 365 21.80 16.52 16.57
C THR A 365 20.58 15.67 16.10
N TRP A 366 19.61 16.27 15.45
CA TRP A 366 18.32 15.72 15.13
C TRP A 366 18.17 15.22 13.68
N TYR A 367 19.03 15.65 12.74
CA TYR A 367 18.92 15.30 11.32
C TYR A 367 19.70 14.06 10.91
N TYR A 368 20.57 13.54 11.74
CA TYR A 368 21.54 12.50 11.36
C TYR A 368 21.40 11.22 12.18
N TYR A 369 20.20 10.65 12.21
CA TYR A 369 20.09 9.28 12.66
C TYR A 369 20.04 8.30 11.47
N PRO A 370 20.42 7.05 11.71
CA PRO A 370 20.97 6.13 10.69
C PRO A 370 20.05 5.79 9.51
N CYS A 371 18.97 6.49 9.37
CA CYS A 371 18.03 6.38 8.25
C CYS A 371 18.47 7.08 6.97
N THR A 372 19.44 8.00 7.02
CA THR A 372 19.76 8.87 5.89
C THR A 372 20.55 8.20 4.76
N GLY A 373 21.10 7.02 4.98
CA GLY A 373 21.90 6.30 3.98
C GLY A 373 21.31 4.97 3.51
N LEU A 374 20.26 4.49 4.14
CA LEU A 374 19.74 3.15 3.88
C LEU A 374 18.40 3.23 3.14
N LYS A 375 18.46 3.30 1.82
CA LYS A 375 17.29 2.96 1.00
C LYS A 375 16.99 1.49 1.24
N SER A 376 15.83 1.18 1.83
CA SER A 376 15.34 -0.18 1.81
C SER A 376 15.05 -0.56 0.36
N PRO A 377 15.58 -1.67 -0.16
CA PRO A 377 15.19 -2.15 -1.48
C PRO A 377 13.78 -2.75 -1.49
N VAL A 378 13.16 -2.86 -0.33
CA VAL A 378 11.83 -3.46 -0.11
C VAL A 378 10.87 -2.40 0.38
N SER A 379 9.67 -2.37 -0.17
CA SER A 379 8.61 -1.47 0.28
C SER A 379 8.12 -1.85 1.68
N SER A 380 7.70 -0.87 2.47
CA SER A 380 7.01 -1.13 3.73
C SER A 380 5.53 -1.46 3.50
N VAL A 381 4.82 -0.69 2.70
CA VAL A 381 3.36 -0.83 2.52
C VAL A 381 2.94 -1.75 1.36
N PHE A 382 3.79 -1.92 0.34
CA PHE A 382 3.50 -2.73 -0.85
C PHE A 382 4.40 -3.95 -0.89
N TRP A 383 4.37 -4.73 0.18
CA TRP A 383 5.18 -5.91 0.40
C TRP A 383 4.32 -7.13 0.70
N LEU A 384 4.65 -8.24 0.06
CA LEU A 384 4.07 -9.55 0.29
C LEU A 384 5.18 -10.50 0.73
N ARG A 385 4.99 -11.18 1.86
CA ARG A 385 5.99 -12.08 2.45
C ARG A 385 5.35 -13.28 3.14
N SER A 386 6.11 -14.37 3.27
CA SER A 386 5.58 -15.62 3.84
C SER A 386 5.08 -15.49 5.27
N GLY A 387 5.66 -14.60 6.09
CA GLY A 387 5.16 -14.35 7.45
C GLY A 387 3.67 -13.99 7.49
N GLU A 388 3.18 -13.24 6.50
CA GLU A 388 1.76 -12.94 6.34
C GLU A 388 0.95 -14.20 6.01
N ALA A 389 1.46 -15.10 5.16
CA ALA A 389 0.76 -16.35 4.82
C ALA A 389 0.52 -17.21 6.07
N TYR A 390 1.52 -17.30 6.97
CA TYR A 390 1.37 -18.01 8.23
C TYR A 390 0.32 -17.36 9.14
N LEU A 391 0.28 -16.03 9.19
CA LEU A 391 -0.74 -15.31 9.96
C LEU A 391 -2.15 -15.48 9.37
N ASN A 392 -2.28 -15.39 8.04
CA ASN A 392 -3.57 -15.60 7.38
C ASN A 392 -4.10 -17.02 7.62
N LEU A 393 -3.23 -18.03 7.55
CA LEU A 393 -3.58 -19.40 7.82
C LEU A 393 -4.01 -19.60 9.26
N ALA A 394 -3.20 -19.17 10.24
CA ALA A 394 -3.50 -19.33 11.65
C ALA A 394 -4.82 -18.64 12.05
N GLU A 395 -5.06 -17.43 11.53
CA GLU A 395 -6.27 -16.68 11.78
C GLU A 395 -7.50 -17.36 11.16
N ALA A 396 -7.39 -17.83 9.90
CA ALA A 396 -8.46 -18.54 9.22
C ALA A 396 -8.78 -19.90 9.89
N GLU A 397 -7.78 -20.64 10.35
CA GLU A 397 -7.95 -21.89 11.09
C GLU A 397 -8.65 -21.65 12.44
N ALA A 398 -8.25 -20.60 13.17
CA ALA A 398 -8.91 -20.24 14.43
C ALA A 398 -10.38 -19.85 14.23
N TYR A 399 -10.71 -19.08 13.20
CA TYR A 399 -12.08 -18.70 12.89
C TYR A 399 -12.96 -19.89 12.47
N GLN A 400 -12.35 -20.96 11.96
CA GLN A 400 -13.05 -22.22 11.64
C GLN A 400 -13.15 -23.16 12.84
N GLY A 401 -12.63 -22.78 14.02
CA GLY A 401 -12.59 -23.62 15.22
C GLY A 401 -11.49 -24.68 15.21
N ASN A 402 -10.56 -24.65 14.25
CA ASN A 402 -9.45 -25.58 14.13
C ASN A 402 -8.25 -25.13 15.01
N GLU A 403 -8.49 -24.98 16.31
CA GLU A 403 -7.53 -24.39 17.25
C GLU A 403 -6.17 -25.09 17.26
N GLY A 404 -6.15 -26.42 17.18
CA GLY A 404 -4.91 -27.19 17.15
C GLY A 404 -4.03 -26.85 15.95
N ALA A 405 -4.63 -26.75 14.75
CA ALA A 405 -3.94 -26.35 13.52
C ALA A 405 -3.47 -24.88 13.62
N ALA A 406 -4.35 -23.98 14.07
CA ALA A 406 -4.01 -22.57 14.25
C ALA A 406 -2.79 -22.35 15.17
N LYS A 407 -2.74 -23.08 16.28
CA LYS A 407 -1.61 -23.03 17.21
C LYS A 407 -0.32 -23.60 16.60
N GLU A 408 -0.41 -24.68 15.83
CA GLU A 408 0.74 -25.26 15.14
C GLU A 408 1.29 -24.29 14.08
N THR A 409 0.40 -23.72 13.27
CA THR A 409 0.75 -22.73 12.24
C THR A 409 1.40 -21.50 12.88
N LEU A 410 0.78 -20.93 13.90
CA LEU A 410 1.32 -19.77 14.60
C LEU A 410 2.67 -20.07 15.25
N ARG A 411 2.85 -21.24 15.89
CA ARG A 411 4.11 -21.65 16.53
C ARG A 411 5.28 -21.68 15.55
N LYS A 412 5.06 -22.03 14.28
CA LYS A 412 6.12 -22.00 13.24
C LYS A 412 6.70 -20.59 13.08
N LEU A 413 5.83 -19.59 13.05
CA LEU A 413 6.25 -18.18 12.99
C LEU A 413 6.91 -17.73 14.30
N LEU A 414 6.27 -17.99 15.44
CA LEU A 414 6.78 -17.53 16.76
C LEU A 414 8.16 -18.09 17.09
N ASN A 415 8.44 -19.34 16.70
CA ASN A 415 9.76 -19.95 16.87
C ASN A 415 10.88 -19.21 16.10
N ARG A 416 10.56 -18.30 15.20
CA ARG A 416 11.51 -17.44 14.46
C ARG A 416 11.58 -16.02 15.03
N ARG A 417 10.70 -15.68 15.97
CA ARG A 417 10.52 -14.32 16.50
C ARG A 417 10.86 -14.18 17.98
N TYR A 418 10.80 -15.26 18.72
CA TYR A 418 11.03 -15.26 20.17
C TYR A 418 12.27 -16.06 20.57
N MET A 419 12.85 -15.70 21.72
CA MET A 419 13.93 -16.47 22.35
C MET A 419 13.45 -17.88 22.67
N ASP A 420 14.35 -18.87 22.56
CA ASP A 420 14.05 -20.26 22.91
C ASP A 420 13.61 -20.38 24.38
N GLY A 421 12.58 -21.20 24.61
CA GLY A 421 12.04 -21.44 25.94
C GLY A 421 11.22 -20.30 26.53
N SER A 422 10.95 -19.25 25.77
CA SER A 422 10.10 -18.16 26.22
C SER A 422 8.64 -18.61 26.41
N LYS A 423 7.94 -17.98 27.36
CA LYS A 423 6.53 -18.29 27.65
C LYS A 423 5.60 -18.00 26.44
N GLU A 424 5.97 -17.07 25.60
CA GLU A 424 5.22 -16.67 24.41
C GLU A 424 5.13 -17.80 23.37
N LEU A 425 5.98 -18.82 23.46
CA LEU A 425 5.90 -20.04 22.65
C LEU A 425 4.90 -21.07 23.17
N GLN A 426 4.41 -20.89 24.40
CA GLN A 426 3.33 -21.67 24.98
C GLN A 426 2.01 -21.07 24.51
N LEU A 427 1.25 -21.80 23.72
CA LEU A 427 -0.03 -21.35 23.16
C LEU A 427 -1.15 -22.09 23.90
N ASP A 428 -1.43 -21.65 25.14
CA ASP A 428 -2.44 -22.27 26.00
C ASP A 428 -3.84 -21.68 25.78
N GLU A 429 -3.92 -20.49 25.13
CA GLU A 429 -5.16 -19.78 24.84
C GLU A 429 -6.11 -20.64 23.98
N THR A 430 -7.42 -20.50 24.18
CA THR A 430 -8.48 -21.18 23.43
C THR A 430 -9.60 -20.22 23.04
N GLY A 431 -10.43 -20.59 22.09
CA GLY A 431 -11.59 -19.79 21.68
C GLY A 431 -11.24 -18.34 21.32
N SER A 432 -11.93 -17.41 21.93
CA SER A 432 -11.74 -15.97 21.70
C SER A 432 -10.37 -15.45 22.14
N GLU A 433 -9.76 -16.07 23.14
CA GLU A 433 -8.42 -15.69 23.60
C GLU A 433 -7.36 -16.05 22.55
N LEU A 434 -7.48 -17.22 21.92
CA LEU A 434 -6.60 -17.62 20.82
C LEU A 434 -6.73 -16.67 19.61
N ILE A 435 -7.96 -16.31 19.25
CA ILE A 435 -8.20 -15.33 18.18
C ILE A 435 -7.54 -13.99 18.52
N SER A 436 -7.73 -13.50 19.73
CA SER A 436 -7.12 -12.25 20.19
C SER A 436 -5.59 -12.34 20.18
N ARG A 437 -5.03 -13.50 20.58
CA ARG A 437 -3.59 -13.77 20.51
C ARG A 437 -3.07 -13.69 19.09
N ILE A 438 -3.72 -14.32 18.12
CA ILE A 438 -3.33 -14.30 16.71
C ILE A 438 -3.40 -12.88 16.13
N ARG A 439 -4.48 -12.13 16.43
CA ARG A 439 -4.61 -10.72 16.01
C ARG A 439 -3.50 -9.83 16.59
N ASN A 440 -3.15 -10.05 17.86
CA ASN A 440 -2.04 -9.34 18.49
C ASN A 440 -0.71 -9.70 17.81
N GLU A 441 -0.45 -10.98 17.54
CA GLU A 441 0.76 -11.39 16.81
C GLU A 441 0.82 -10.80 15.40
N ARG A 442 -0.31 -10.65 14.71
CA ARG A 442 -0.36 -9.94 13.43
C ARG A 442 0.08 -8.48 13.60
N ARG A 443 -0.43 -7.77 14.59
CA ARG A 443 0.00 -6.40 14.91
C ARG A 443 1.51 -6.31 15.18
N LEU A 444 2.06 -7.28 15.93
CA LEU A 444 3.50 -7.34 16.24
C LEU A 444 4.35 -7.78 15.05
N GLU A 445 3.82 -8.60 14.15
CA GLU A 445 4.55 -9.12 13.01
C GLU A 445 4.61 -8.15 11.84
N THR A 446 3.57 -7.37 11.61
CA THR A 446 3.45 -6.48 10.45
C THR A 446 3.36 -4.99 10.81
N PRO A 447 4.18 -4.48 11.79
CA PRO A 447 4.11 -3.07 12.17
C PRO A 447 4.55 -2.21 11.00
N LEU A 448 3.83 -1.13 10.74
CA LEU A 448 4.12 -0.18 9.67
C LEU A 448 4.26 -0.83 8.28
N GLU A 449 3.52 -1.92 8.03
CA GLU A 449 3.43 -2.57 6.72
C GLU A 449 2.08 -2.29 6.00
N GLY A 450 1.34 -1.28 6.45
CA GLY A 450 0.06 -0.90 5.84
C GLY A 450 -1.11 -1.83 6.20
N HIS A 451 -0.93 -2.77 7.14
CA HIS A 451 -1.97 -3.73 7.54
C HIS A 451 -2.91 -3.18 8.60
N ARG A 452 -2.38 -2.49 9.61
CA ARG A 452 -3.10 -2.21 10.86
C ARG A 452 -4.42 -1.48 10.68
N TRP A 453 -4.46 -0.43 9.87
CA TRP A 453 -5.70 0.30 9.59
C TRP A 453 -6.77 -0.60 8.96
N PHE A 454 -6.39 -1.41 7.98
CA PHE A 454 -7.29 -2.35 7.32
C PHE A 454 -7.72 -3.49 8.25
N ASP A 455 -6.83 -3.99 9.10
CA ASP A 455 -7.14 -5.01 10.10
C ASP A 455 -8.16 -4.50 11.12
N LEU A 456 -7.97 -3.30 11.67
CA LEU A 456 -8.93 -2.68 12.58
C LEU A 456 -10.32 -2.55 11.93
N ARG A 457 -10.38 -2.18 10.65
CA ARG A 457 -11.63 -2.05 9.90
C ARG A 457 -12.30 -3.40 9.66
N ARG A 458 -11.59 -4.43 9.21
CA ARG A 458 -12.17 -5.76 8.97
C ARG A 458 -12.57 -6.47 10.27
N TYR A 459 -11.87 -6.23 11.38
CA TYR A 459 -12.26 -6.80 12.67
C TYR A 459 -13.61 -6.28 13.15
N ARG A 460 -13.98 -5.06 12.79
CA ARG A 460 -15.29 -4.46 13.16
C ARG A 460 -16.47 -5.26 12.60
N VAL A 461 -16.29 -5.89 11.44
CA VAL A 461 -17.31 -6.65 10.71
C VAL A 461 -17.02 -8.16 10.67
N CYS A 462 -16.04 -8.62 11.44
CA CYS A 462 -15.71 -10.05 11.52
C CYS A 462 -16.89 -10.84 12.09
N THR A 463 -17.30 -11.90 11.38
CA THR A 463 -18.49 -12.69 11.75
C THR A 463 -18.29 -13.57 12.98
N VAL A 464 -17.05 -13.94 13.31
CA VAL A 464 -16.74 -14.83 14.45
C VAL A 464 -16.48 -14.03 15.72
N GLN A 465 -15.63 -13.00 15.65
CA GLN A 465 -15.28 -12.16 16.78
C GLN A 465 -15.19 -10.70 16.33
N PRO A 466 -16.32 -9.99 16.25
CA PRO A 466 -16.31 -8.58 15.91
C PRO A 466 -15.62 -7.77 17.00
N GLU A 467 -14.75 -6.85 16.59
CA GLU A 467 -13.98 -6.01 17.51
C GLU A 467 -14.03 -4.55 17.03
N LYS A 468 -14.59 -3.67 17.84
CA LYS A 468 -14.68 -2.24 17.58
C LYS A 468 -13.90 -1.49 18.64
N VAL A 469 -12.84 -0.84 18.20
CA VAL A 469 -11.97 -0.04 19.06
C VAL A 469 -12.29 1.46 18.89
N GLU A 470 -11.86 2.25 19.85
CA GLU A 470 -11.75 3.70 19.79
C GLU A 470 -10.26 4.06 19.65
N LEU A 471 -9.94 5.01 18.80
CA LEU A 471 -8.57 5.53 18.69
C LEU A 471 -8.51 6.96 19.23
N MET A 472 -7.38 7.31 19.79
CA MET A 472 -7.12 8.65 20.31
C MET A 472 -5.74 9.12 19.86
N HIS A 473 -5.69 10.31 19.24
CA HIS A 473 -4.45 10.95 18.84
C HIS A 473 -4.36 12.34 19.43
N THR A 474 -3.16 12.73 19.82
CA THR A 474 -2.86 14.12 20.17
C THR A 474 -2.35 14.86 18.95
N TYR A 475 -2.57 16.17 18.94
CA TYR A 475 -2.02 17.09 17.96
C TYR A 475 -1.69 18.42 18.65
N THR A 476 -0.40 18.77 18.63
CA THR A 476 0.08 20.01 19.26
C THR A 476 0.10 21.14 18.25
N VAL A 477 -0.55 22.24 18.56
CA VAL A 477 -0.58 23.44 17.74
C VAL A 477 0.59 24.35 18.14
N TYR A 478 1.39 24.71 17.16
CA TYR A 478 2.54 25.59 17.33
C TYR A 478 2.26 26.97 16.73
N ARG A 479 2.83 27.99 17.33
CA ARG A 479 2.77 29.35 16.80
C ARG A 479 3.63 29.45 15.54
N ASP A 480 3.06 30.05 14.49
CA ASP A 480 3.83 30.36 13.28
C ASP A 480 4.99 31.33 13.57
N GLY A 481 6.10 31.09 12.87
CA GLY A 481 7.31 31.92 12.94
C GLY A 481 8.47 31.29 13.71
N SER A 482 9.59 32.00 13.76
CA SER A 482 10.92 31.54 14.21
C SER A 482 10.99 31.03 15.67
N THR A 483 9.94 31.11 16.44
CA THR A 483 9.93 30.70 17.85
C THR A 483 9.13 29.43 18.15
N GLY A 484 8.37 28.91 17.21
CA GLY A 484 7.66 27.62 17.28
C GLY A 484 7.16 27.18 18.65
N ASN A 485 6.56 28.10 19.42
CA ASN A 485 6.10 27.80 20.77
C ASN A 485 4.74 27.10 20.72
N ILE A 486 4.54 26.16 21.63
CA ILE A 486 3.26 25.47 21.80
C ILE A 486 2.17 26.47 22.17
N ILE A 487 1.06 26.44 21.44
CA ILE A 487 -0.17 27.17 21.76
C ILE A 487 -1.06 26.32 22.63
N GLU A 488 -1.36 25.10 22.17
CA GLU A 488 -2.23 24.14 22.85
C GLU A 488 -1.95 22.72 22.34
N THR A 489 -2.35 21.73 23.10
CA THR A 489 -2.40 20.32 22.66
C THR A 489 -3.85 19.87 22.61
N ARG A 490 -4.24 19.30 21.48
CA ARG A 490 -5.59 18.83 21.19
C ARG A 490 -5.62 17.30 21.22
N LEU A 491 -6.63 16.74 21.86
CA LEU A 491 -6.96 15.33 21.83
C LEU A 491 -8.13 15.11 20.86
N PHE A 492 -7.89 14.32 19.85
CA PHE A 492 -8.89 13.87 18.88
C PHE A 492 -9.25 12.41 19.15
N LYS A 493 -10.52 12.09 18.92
CA LYS A 493 -11.05 10.74 19.06
C LYS A 493 -11.66 10.24 17.78
N LEU A 494 -11.39 8.98 17.44
CA LEU A 494 -12.13 8.21 16.45
C LEU A 494 -13.04 7.24 17.21
N GLU A 495 -14.28 7.60 17.34
CA GLU A 495 -15.29 6.80 18.05
C GLU A 495 -15.56 5.47 17.33
N LYS A 496 -16.12 4.50 18.07
CA LYS A 496 -16.38 3.15 17.54
C LYS A 496 -17.28 3.14 16.30
N GLU A 497 -18.24 4.03 16.19
CA GLU A 497 -19.18 4.09 15.06
C GLU A 497 -18.98 5.33 14.17
N ASP A 498 -17.78 5.90 14.19
CA ASP A 498 -17.44 7.10 13.45
C ASP A 498 -17.38 6.84 11.93
N GLN A 499 -17.88 7.79 11.14
CA GLN A 499 -17.81 7.72 9.67
C GLN A 499 -16.37 7.75 9.14
N ALA A 500 -15.45 8.39 9.86
CA ALA A 500 -14.05 8.52 9.45
C ALA A 500 -13.25 7.20 9.55
N TRP A 501 -13.85 6.10 10.00
CA TRP A 501 -13.30 4.76 9.78
C TRP A 501 -13.18 4.41 8.29
N THR A 502 -13.83 5.16 7.42
CA THR A 502 -13.67 5.07 5.96
C THR A 502 -13.16 6.42 5.46
N VAL A 503 -11.99 6.43 4.85
CA VAL A 503 -11.40 7.65 4.28
C VAL A 503 -12.35 8.22 3.25
N ASN A 504 -12.52 9.53 3.25
CA ASN A 504 -13.43 10.18 2.32
C ASN A 504 -12.87 10.11 0.88
N ILE A 505 -13.76 10.07 -0.10
CA ILE A 505 -13.38 10.25 -1.50
C ILE A 505 -12.70 11.62 -1.64
N PRO A 506 -11.59 11.74 -2.36
CA PRO A 506 -10.92 13.03 -2.54
C PRO A 506 -11.87 14.10 -3.08
N HIS A 507 -11.77 15.29 -2.53
CA HIS A 507 -12.70 16.38 -2.86
C HIS A 507 -12.76 16.70 -4.35
N GLU A 508 -11.60 16.76 -5.00
CA GLU A 508 -11.48 16.96 -6.45
C GLU A 508 -12.28 15.91 -7.25
N VAL A 509 -12.27 14.66 -6.81
CA VAL A 509 -13.02 13.57 -7.46
C VAL A 509 -14.53 13.79 -7.32
N LEU A 510 -14.99 14.23 -6.17
CA LEU A 510 -16.40 14.55 -5.92
C LEU A 510 -16.86 15.77 -6.72
N GLU A 511 -16.01 16.76 -6.90
CA GLU A 511 -16.30 17.94 -7.73
C GLU A 511 -16.44 17.58 -9.21
N PHE A 512 -15.57 16.69 -9.74
CA PHE A 512 -15.64 16.21 -11.11
C PHE A 512 -16.83 15.29 -11.37
N ASN A 513 -17.21 14.46 -10.39
CA ASN A 513 -18.30 13.50 -10.54
C ASN A 513 -19.52 13.97 -9.73
N VAL A 514 -20.20 14.96 -10.26
CA VAL A 514 -21.37 15.57 -9.60
C VAL A 514 -22.42 14.52 -9.25
N GLY A 515 -22.75 14.44 -7.96
CA GLY A 515 -23.70 13.46 -7.42
C GLY A 515 -23.07 12.17 -6.88
N MET A 516 -21.74 12.00 -7.00
CA MET A 516 -21.05 10.89 -6.34
C MET A 516 -21.06 11.10 -4.82
N PRO A 517 -21.55 10.13 -4.03
CA PRO A 517 -21.56 10.27 -2.57
C PRO A 517 -20.16 10.12 -1.96
N GLY A 518 -19.81 11.02 -1.03
CA GLY A 518 -18.65 10.86 -0.15
C GLY A 518 -18.91 9.88 1.00
N ASN A 519 -17.92 9.65 1.84
CA ASN A 519 -18.01 8.75 2.99
C ASN A 519 -18.27 9.51 4.32
N ASN A 520 -17.76 10.73 4.41
CA ASN A 520 -17.78 11.50 5.63
C ASN A 520 -18.37 12.88 5.35
N THR A 521 -19.55 13.13 5.87
CA THR A 521 -20.31 14.37 5.72
C THR A 521 -20.15 15.31 6.92
N ASN A 522 -19.41 14.90 7.94
CA ASN A 522 -19.17 15.72 9.11
C ASN A 522 -18.36 16.98 8.72
N PRO A 523 -18.58 18.11 9.42
CA PRO A 523 -17.67 19.25 9.36
C PRO A 523 -16.30 18.88 9.94
N SER A 524 -15.49 19.85 10.31
CA SER A 524 -14.23 19.62 11.02
C SER A 524 -14.45 18.77 12.27
N ARG A 525 -13.51 17.90 12.58
CA ARG A 525 -13.57 17.03 13.76
C ARG A 525 -13.43 17.85 15.04
N GLU A 526 -14.25 17.52 16.02
CA GLU A 526 -14.17 18.09 17.37
C GLU A 526 -12.94 17.54 18.13
N TYR A 527 -12.43 18.33 19.06
CA TYR A 527 -11.31 17.98 19.90
C TYR A 527 -11.49 18.50 21.35
N THR A 528 -10.69 17.97 22.25
CA THR A 528 -10.58 18.45 23.63
C THR A 528 -9.19 19.02 23.85
N ILE A 529 -9.07 20.23 24.41
CA ILE A 529 -7.76 20.76 24.83
C ILE A 529 -7.32 20.04 26.08
N ILE A 530 -6.10 19.52 26.05
CA ILE A 530 -5.48 18.81 27.16
C ILE A 530 -4.17 19.47 27.57
N PRO A 531 -3.67 19.23 28.81
CA PRO A 531 -2.33 19.63 29.20
C PRO A 531 -1.31 19.04 28.23
N THR A 532 -0.34 19.83 27.80
CA THR A 532 0.73 19.35 26.92
C THR A 532 1.50 18.24 27.64
N PRO A 533 1.64 17.05 27.03
CA PRO A 533 2.44 15.97 27.62
C PRO A 533 3.89 16.42 27.81
N ASN A 534 4.49 16.09 28.96
CA ASN A 534 5.90 16.39 29.27
C ASN A 534 6.86 15.54 28.44
#